data_f13bac52d793c80068f852fa59a29cfb
#
_entry.id   f13bac52d793c80068f852fa59a29cfb
#
_cell.length_a   1.000
_cell.length_b   1.000
_cell.length_c   1.000
_cell.angle_alpha   90.00
_cell.angle_beta   90.00
_cell.angle_gamma   90.00
#
_symmetry.space_group_name_H-M   'P 1'
#
loop_
_entity.id
_entity.type
_entity.pdbx_description
1 polymer ?
#
loop_
_entity_poly.entity_id
_entity_poly.type
_entity_poly.pdbx_seq_one_letter_code
_entity_poly.pdbx_strand_id
1 'polypeptide(L)'
;MVGEYKVITLCGSTRFKDAFIEAQKRLTLEGNIVISVGLFGHSGDNEVWTEGTKEMLDDMHKRKIDMADEIFVINVGGYIGSSTRSEIEYAIKQGKAVHYLEEPING
;
A
#
# COMPACT_ATOMS: atom_id res chain seq x y z
N MET A 1 9.47 -27.03 -9.70
CA MET A 1 9.31 -26.53 -8.32
C MET A 1 9.20 -25.02 -8.34
N VAL A 2 8.25 -24.48 -7.58
CA VAL A 2 8.04 -23.03 -7.51
C VAL A 2 8.92 -22.46 -6.40
N GLY A 3 9.56 -21.32 -6.68
CA GLY A 3 10.41 -20.66 -5.69
C GLY A 3 9.62 -19.91 -4.65
N GLU A 4 10.32 -19.37 -3.66
CA GLU A 4 9.74 -18.53 -2.62
C GLU A 4 10.06 -17.07 -2.92
N TYR A 5 9.07 -16.21 -2.71
CA TYR A 5 9.20 -14.79 -3.00
C TYR A 5 8.64 -13.97 -1.85
N LYS A 6 9.30 -12.86 -1.55
CA LYS A 6 8.80 -11.92 -0.54
C LYS A 6 7.51 -11.28 -1.04
N VAL A 7 6.55 -11.10 -0.15
CA VAL A 7 5.28 -10.44 -0.45
C VAL A 7 5.30 -9.04 0.15
N ILE A 8 5.04 -8.04 -0.69
CA ILE A 8 5.04 -6.63 -0.30
C ILE A 8 3.68 -6.03 -0.61
N THR A 9 3.03 -5.43 0.39
CA THR A 9 1.78 -4.71 0.17
C THR A 9 2.07 -3.21 0.10
N LEU A 10 1.55 -2.56 -0.95
CA LEU A 10 1.68 -1.12 -1.13
C LEU A 10 0.60 -0.40 -0.33
N CYS A 11 1.00 0.64 0.38
CA CYS A 11 0.08 1.51 1.14
C CYS A 11 0.31 2.95 0.71
N GLY A 12 -0.72 3.77 0.77
CA GLY A 12 -0.58 5.18 0.42
C GLY A 12 -1.88 5.75 -0.12
N SER A 13 -1.89 7.05 -0.37
CA SER A 13 -3.05 7.69 -0.95
C SER A 13 -3.25 7.25 -2.39
N THR A 14 -4.48 6.88 -2.73
CA THR A 14 -4.81 6.45 -4.10
C THR A 14 -4.72 7.58 -5.11
N ARG A 15 -4.48 8.82 -4.65
CA ARG A 15 -4.19 9.94 -5.57
C ARG A 15 -2.87 9.75 -6.31
N PHE A 16 -1.96 8.95 -5.77
CA PHE A 16 -0.63 8.73 -6.34
C PHE A 16 -0.59 7.53 -7.28
N LYS A 17 -1.57 7.43 -8.17
CA LYS A 17 -1.72 6.29 -9.08
C LYS A 17 -0.42 5.94 -9.83
N ASP A 18 0.20 6.95 -10.44
CA ASP A 18 1.41 6.71 -11.25
C ASP A 18 2.57 6.18 -10.39
N ALA A 19 2.72 6.70 -9.18
CA ALA A 19 3.76 6.24 -8.26
C ALA A 19 3.52 4.81 -7.81
N PHE A 20 2.24 4.42 -7.59
CA PHE A 20 1.88 3.04 -7.29
C PHE A 20 2.27 2.10 -8.44
N ILE A 21 1.92 2.48 -9.66
CA ILE A 21 2.21 1.66 -10.84
C ILE A 21 3.72 1.50 -11.05
N GLU A 22 4.47 2.58 -10.89
CA GLU A 22 5.92 2.58 -11.00
C GLU A 22 6.57 1.70 -9.93
N ALA A 23 6.16 1.84 -8.69
CA ALA A 23 6.69 1.05 -7.59
C ALA A 23 6.35 -0.43 -7.76
N GLN A 24 5.11 -0.73 -8.15
CA GLN A 24 4.67 -2.11 -8.40
C GLN A 24 5.56 -2.78 -9.45
N LYS A 25 5.80 -2.08 -10.56
CA LYS A 25 6.64 -2.59 -11.63
C LYS A 25 8.06 -2.86 -11.13
N ARG A 26 8.66 -1.87 -10.47
CA ARG A 26 10.04 -1.98 -9.99
C ARG A 26 10.19 -3.14 -9.01
N LEU A 27 9.32 -3.21 -8.00
CA LEU A 27 9.40 -4.26 -6.99
C LEU A 27 9.17 -5.66 -7.57
N THR A 28 8.26 -5.75 -8.55
CA THR A 28 8.00 -7.01 -9.24
C THR A 28 9.25 -7.47 -10.01
N LEU A 29 9.91 -6.56 -10.71
CA LEU A 29 11.11 -6.89 -11.46
C LEU A 29 12.29 -7.25 -10.55
N GLU A 30 12.26 -6.79 -9.30
CA GLU A 30 13.25 -7.15 -8.28
C GLU A 30 12.97 -8.51 -7.65
N GLY A 31 11.88 -9.17 -8.02
CA GLY A 31 11.58 -10.52 -7.55
C GLY A 31 10.59 -10.60 -6.40
N ASN A 32 9.74 -9.59 -6.24
CA ASN A 32 8.75 -9.58 -5.15
C ASN A 32 7.34 -9.77 -5.68
N ILE A 33 6.50 -10.41 -4.87
CA ILE A 33 5.06 -10.45 -5.12
C ILE A 33 4.49 -9.15 -4.56
N VAL A 34 3.78 -8.39 -5.38
CA VAL A 34 3.25 -7.09 -4.97
C VAL A 34 1.73 -7.12 -4.89
N ILE A 35 1.20 -6.71 -3.75
CA ILE A 35 -0.23 -6.53 -3.53
C ILE A 35 -0.49 -5.03 -3.48
N SER A 36 -1.36 -4.53 -4.36
CA SER A 36 -1.66 -3.11 -4.44
C SER A 36 -3.08 -2.81 -3.99
N VAL A 37 -3.50 -1.54 -4.13
CA VAL A 37 -4.79 -1.07 -3.62
C VAL A 37 -5.98 -1.49 -4.48
N GLY A 38 -5.77 -1.79 -5.75
CA GLY A 38 -6.84 -2.22 -6.64
C GLY A 38 -7.67 -1.10 -7.25
N LEU A 39 -7.85 0.01 -6.55
CA LEU A 39 -8.67 1.15 -6.99
C LEU A 39 -7.91 2.45 -6.78
N PHE A 40 -8.10 3.41 -7.70
CA PHE A 40 -7.45 4.71 -7.62
C PHE A 40 -8.45 5.85 -7.72
N GLY A 41 -9.53 5.78 -6.93
CA GLY A 41 -10.62 6.77 -6.98
C GLY A 41 -10.18 8.21 -6.77
N HIS A 42 -9.18 8.43 -5.90
CA HIS A 42 -8.68 9.79 -5.62
C HIS A 42 -7.78 10.34 -6.73
N SER A 43 -7.46 9.54 -7.75
CA SER A 43 -6.67 9.99 -8.89
C SER A 43 -7.53 10.40 -10.08
N GLY A 44 -8.86 10.35 -9.92
CA GLY A 44 -9.80 10.69 -10.99
C GLY A 44 -10.46 9.48 -11.65
N ASP A 45 -10.10 8.27 -11.25
CA ASP A 45 -10.77 7.07 -11.75
C ASP A 45 -12.22 7.07 -11.25
N ASN A 46 -13.13 6.60 -12.08
CA ASN A 46 -14.55 6.55 -11.71
C ASN A 46 -14.92 5.18 -11.19
N GLU A 47 -15.33 5.12 -9.94
CA GLU A 47 -15.88 3.91 -9.35
C GLU A 47 -17.23 4.23 -8.72
N VAL A 48 -18.11 3.24 -8.71
CA VAL A 48 -19.40 3.37 -8.04
C VAL A 48 -19.23 2.82 -6.62
N TRP A 49 -19.34 3.70 -5.63
CA TRP A 49 -19.24 3.31 -4.23
C TRP A 49 -20.63 3.27 -3.60
N THR A 50 -20.91 2.19 -2.91
CA THR A 50 -22.16 2.04 -2.18
C THR A 50 -21.85 2.20 -0.68
N GLU A 51 -22.90 2.24 0.14
CA GLU A 51 -22.75 2.32 1.58
C GLU A 51 -21.93 1.13 2.09
N GLY A 52 -20.97 1.42 2.95
CA GLY A 52 -20.09 0.39 3.51
C GLY A 52 -18.86 0.05 2.68
N THR A 53 -18.76 0.60 1.46
CA THR A 53 -17.62 0.31 0.58
C THR A 53 -16.30 0.77 1.20
N LYS A 54 -16.27 1.98 1.75
CA LYS A 54 -15.04 2.51 2.34
C LYS A 54 -14.58 1.64 3.51
N GLU A 55 -15.49 1.27 4.38
CA GLU A 55 -15.17 0.44 5.54
C GLU A 55 -14.65 -0.94 5.11
N MET A 56 -15.27 -1.52 4.09
CA MET A 56 -14.84 -2.80 3.53
C MET A 56 -13.44 -2.70 2.94
N LEU A 57 -13.15 -1.63 2.18
CA LEU A 57 -11.84 -1.44 1.57
C LEU A 57 -10.75 -1.21 2.62
N ASP A 58 -11.06 -0.45 3.68
CA ASP A 58 -10.11 -0.22 4.76
C ASP A 58 -9.80 -1.53 5.49
N ASP A 59 -10.81 -2.34 5.77
CA ASP A 59 -10.63 -3.63 6.41
C ASP A 59 -9.85 -4.59 5.51
N MET A 60 -10.22 -4.66 4.24
CA MET A 60 -9.55 -5.51 3.25
C MET A 60 -8.07 -5.16 3.13
N HIS A 61 -7.74 -3.87 3.19
CA HIS A 61 -6.35 -3.46 3.07
C HIS A 61 -5.51 -3.96 4.25
N LYS A 62 -6.09 -3.99 5.45
CA LYS A 62 -5.40 -4.57 6.60
C LYS A 62 -5.19 -6.07 6.42
N ARG A 63 -6.13 -6.77 5.80
CA ARG A 63 -5.93 -8.18 5.45
C ARG A 63 -4.79 -8.34 4.46
N LYS A 64 -4.65 -7.43 3.49
CA LYS A 64 -3.53 -7.44 2.56
C LYS A 64 -2.20 -7.27 3.30
N ILE A 65 -2.18 -6.45 4.35
CA ILE A 65 -0.99 -6.28 5.19
C ILE A 65 -0.68 -7.59 5.92
N ASP A 66 -1.70 -8.26 6.45
CA ASP A 66 -1.51 -9.55 7.12
C ASP A 66 -0.88 -10.60 6.20
N MET A 67 -1.22 -10.55 4.91
CA MET A 67 -0.71 -11.50 3.92
C MET A 67 0.70 -11.19 3.47
N ALA A 68 1.24 -10.05 3.84
CA ALA A 68 2.54 -9.58 3.36
C ALA A 68 3.64 -9.82 4.39
N ASP A 69 4.87 -9.86 3.91
CA ASP A 69 6.04 -9.87 4.77
C ASP A 69 6.38 -8.45 5.23
N GLU A 70 6.11 -7.47 4.35
CA GLU A 70 6.38 -6.07 4.64
C GLU A 70 5.46 -5.17 3.84
N ILE A 71 5.40 -3.89 4.22
CA ILE A 71 4.67 -2.90 3.45
C ILE A 71 5.64 -1.87 2.87
N PHE A 72 5.23 -1.28 1.75
CA PHE A 72 5.96 -0.21 1.08
C PHE A 72 5.03 0.98 0.94
N VAL A 73 5.36 2.08 1.59
CA VAL A 73 4.50 3.26 1.66
C VAL A 73 4.82 4.22 0.50
N ILE A 74 3.80 4.52 -0.29
CA ILE A 74 3.90 5.45 -1.42
C ILE A 74 3.61 6.85 -0.87
N ASN A 75 4.65 7.55 -0.43
CA ASN A 75 4.52 8.85 0.22
C ASN A 75 5.14 9.96 -0.62
N VAL A 76 4.58 10.18 -1.81
CA VAL A 76 5.07 11.23 -2.72
C VAL A 76 5.08 12.59 -2.00
N GLY A 77 6.21 13.27 -2.06
CA GLY A 77 6.38 14.55 -1.37
C GLY A 77 6.33 14.44 0.15
N GLY A 78 6.43 13.23 0.68
CA GLY A 78 6.34 12.98 2.11
C GLY A 78 4.91 12.87 2.64
N TYR A 79 3.91 12.97 1.76
CA TYR A 79 2.50 12.98 2.18
C TYR A 79 2.06 11.61 2.69
N ILE A 80 1.50 11.59 3.90
CA ILE A 80 0.89 10.40 4.50
C ILE A 80 -0.45 10.83 5.07
N GLY A 81 -1.54 10.34 4.47
CA GLY A 81 -2.89 10.63 4.93
C GLY A 81 -3.26 9.80 6.15
N SER A 82 -4.45 10.08 6.71
CA SER A 82 -4.90 9.41 7.94
C SER A 82 -5.09 7.90 7.75
N SER A 83 -5.65 7.48 6.62
CA SER A 83 -5.83 6.04 6.35
C SER A 83 -4.50 5.33 6.25
N THR A 84 -3.54 5.93 5.56
CA THR A 84 -2.20 5.37 5.40
C THR A 84 -1.48 5.30 6.75
N ARG A 85 -1.64 6.33 7.58
CA ARG A 85 -1.05 6.33 8.92
C ARG A 85 -1.59 5.16 9.75
N SER A 86 -2.90 4.93 9.68
CA SER A 86 -3.53 3.80 10.36
C SER A 86 -2.97 2.47 9.88
N GLU A 87 -2.71 2.34 8.58
CA GLU A 87 -2.14 1.13 7.99
C GLU A 87 -0.70 0.91 8.44
N ILE A 88 0.08 1.98 8.52
CA ILE A 88 1.46 1.91 9.01
C ILE A 88 1.47 1.44 10.46
N GLU A 89 0.63 2.01 11.30
CA GLU A 89 0.52 1.62 12.70
C GLU A 89 0.11 0.15 12.83
N TYR A 90 -0.84 -0.27 12.01
CA TYR A 90 -1.28 -1.67 11.99
C TYR A 90 -0.14 -2.60 11.61
N ALA A 91 0.61 -2.26 10.56
CA ALA A 91 1.73 -3.08 10.09
C ALA A 91 2.80 -3.22 11.17
N ILE A 92 3.14 -2.12 11.84
CA ILE A 92 4.12 -2.13 12.93
C ILE A 92 3.63 -3.05 14.06
N LYS A 93 2.36 -2.93 14.42
CA LYS A 93 1.77 -3.74 15.49
C LYS A 93 1.80 -5.23 15.14
N GLN A 94 1.68 -5.57 13.85
CA GLN A 94 1.73 -6.95 13.39
C GLN A 94 3.17 -7.43 13.14
N GLY A 95 4.16 -6.62 13.45
CA GLY A 95 5.57 -7.01 13.31
C GLY A 95 6.08 -6.97 11.88
N LYS A 96 5.38 -6.28 10.98
CA LYS A 96 5.80 -6.17 9.59
C LYS A 96 6.81 -5.05 9.42
N ALA A 97 7.80 -5.24 8.55
CA ALA A 97 8.73 -4.17 8.21
C ALA A 97 8.03 -3.10 7.38
N VAL A 98 8.42 -1.85 7.55
CA VAL A 98 7.83 -0.71 6.84
C VAL A 98 8.92 0.02 6.07
N HIS A 99 8.74 0.13 4.76
CA HIS A 99 9.63 0.89 3.89
C HIS A 99 8.86 2.02 3.23
N TYR A 100 9.58 3.04 2.78
CA TYR A 100 8.95 4.24 2.21
C TYR A 100 9.54 4.55 0.84
N LEU A 101 8.71 5.10 -0.05
CA LEU A 101 9.17 5.61 -1.33
C LEU A 101 10.14 6.76 -1.12
N GLU A 102 9.80 7.68 -0.21
CA GLU A 102 10.66 8.80 0.18
C GLU A 102 10.93 8.70 1.66
N GLU A 103 12.19 8.96 2.05
CA GLU A 103 12.56 8.87 3.46
C GLU A 103 11.71 9.81 4.31
N PRO A 104 11.11 9.32 5.39
CA PRO A 104 10.33 10.20 6.26
C PRO A 104 11.22 11.26 6.88
N ILE A 105 10.69 12.47 6.97
CA ILE A 105 11.39 13.56 7.65
C ILE A 105 11.19 13.36 9.14
N ASN A 106 12.28 13.11 9.85
CA ASN A 106 12.23 13.01 11.30
C ASN A 106 12.43 14.40 11.88
N GLY A 107 11.33 14.94 12.34
CA GLY A 107 11.33 16.24 12.99
C GLY A 107 11.87 16.15 14.40
#